data_7ddd93642abc02c36500fceceeb40b5a
#
_entry.id   7ddd93642abc02c36500fceceeb40b5a
#
_cell.length_a   1.000
_cell.length_b   1.000
_cell.length_c   1.000
_cell.angle_alpha   90.00
_cell.angle_beta   90.00
_cell.angle_gamma   90.00
#
_symmetry.space_group_name_H-M   'P 1'
#
loop_
_entity.id
_entity.type
_entity.pdbx_description
1 polymer ?
#
loop_
_entity_poly.entity_id
_entity_poly.type
_entity_poly.pdbx_seq_one_letter_code
_entity_poly.pdbx_strand_id
1 'polypeptide(L)'
;GYPVQPYGVKDNPNSILDVADIVFINPVNTGYSRKVVDKDGKMPDDKLFFGVNADIKYLAGWMNTFTTRHNRWESPKYIIGESYGGTRVMGLSLELQNRQWMYLNGVIMVSPADYKVLRVGGPVSSALNLPYYTATAWYHNKLPEALQSKDLLEILPESEAYAIDTLIPALAKGGFIDADEKMAVSEKMAYYSGLSQKVILQHNLDVPNSFFWKELLRDDTGQTIGRLDSRYLGIDKKESGDRPDYSAELTSWLHSFTPAINHYIKSELKFKTDLKYNMFGSVRPWNNDDDNTRDNLRLAMAQNPYLKVLNQSGYYDGATTYFNAKYTLSQIDPSGKMKDRFTFKGYRSGHMM
;
A
#
# COMPACT_ATOMS: atom_id res chain seq x y z
N GLY A 1 9.45 -21.14 0.29
CA GLY A 1 10.91 -21.21 0.10
C GLY A 1 11.36 -20.19 -0.94
N TYR A 2 12.61 -19.78 -0.88
CA TYR A 2 13.19 -18.88 -1.87
C TYR A 2 13.25 -19.60 -3.23
N PRO A 3 12.90 -18.93 -4.35
CA PRO A 3 13.02 -19.52 -5.65
C PRO A 3 14.51 -19.78 -5.97
N VAL A 4 14.78 -20.94 -6.57
CA VAL A 4 16.13 -21.37 -6.97
C VAL A 4 16.27 -21.15 -8.47
N GLN A 5 17.43 -20.69 -8.92
CA GLN A 5 17.72 -20.56 -10.36
C GLN A 5 17.81 -21.95 -11.05
N PRO A 6 17.42 -22.05 -12.34
CA PRO A 6 16.92 -20.97 -13.20
C PRO A 6 15.47 -20.60 -12.86
N TYR A 7 15.19 -19.30 -12.84
CA TYR A 7 13.84 -18.80 -12.68
C TYR A 7 13.07 -18.98 -13.99
N GLY A 8 11.81 -19.38 -13.88
CA GLY A 8 10.92 -19.51 -15.03
C GLY A 8 9.71 -18.58 -14.87
N VAL A 9 9.10 -18.24 -15.99
CA VAL A 9 7.77 -17.65 -16.06
C VAL A 9 6.77 -18.79 -16.17
N LYS A 10 5.68 -18.73 -15.40
CA LYS A 10 4.58 -19.70 -15.43
C LYS A 10 3.29 -18.98 -15.76
N ASP A 11 2.37 -19.68 -16.40
CA ASP A 11 1.01 -19.17 -16.59
C ASP A 11 0.35 -18.91 -15.23
N ASN A 12 -0.37 -17.79 -15.17
CA ASN A 12 -1.14 -17.44 -13.97
C ASN A 12 -2.56 -18.03 -14.08
N PRO A 13 -2.89 -19.07 -13.31
CA PRO A 13 -4.22 -19.70 -13.37
C PRO A 13 -5.34 -18.79 -12.85
N ASN A 14 -4.97 -17.70 -12.16
CA ASN A 14 -5.91 -16.69 -11.64
C ASN A 14 -5.87 -15.40 -12.48
N SER A 15 -5.42 -15.48 -13.73
CA SER A 15 -5.43 -14.33 -14.65
C SER A 15 -6.86 -13.87 -14.91
N ILE A 16 -7.05 -12.56 -15.03
CA ILE A 16 -8.33 -11.95 -15.41
C ILE A 16 -8.43 -11.69 -16.93
N LEU A 17 -7.50 -12.24 -17.73
CA LEU A 17 -7.49 -12.06 -19.19
C LEU A 17 -8.65 -12.78 -19.89
N ASP A 18 -9.34 -13.67 -19.21
CA ASP A 18 -10.57 -14.32 -19.68
C ASP A 18 -11.80 -13.40 -19.63
N VAL A 19 -11.74 -12.30 -18.86
CA VAL A 19 -12.85 -11.35 -18.67
C VAL A 19 -12.49 -9.90 -19.00
N ALA A 20 -11.21 -9.58 -19.19
CA ALA A 20 -10.75 -8.22 -19.43
C ALA A 20 -9.43 -8.16 -20.21
N ASP A 21 -9.28 -7.11 -21.02
CA ASP A 21 -7.98 -6.71 -21.54
C ASP A 21 -7.22 -5.92 -20.44
N ILE A 22 -5.94 -6.20 -20.26
CA ILE A 22 -5.10 -5.54 -19.25
C ILE A 22 -4.10 -4.62 -19.96
N VAL A 23 -4.02 -3.39 -19.49
CA VAL A 23 -3.03 -2.40 -19.95
C VAL A 23 -2.12 -2.02 -18.81
N PHE A 24 -0.85 -2.44 -18.86
CA PHE A 24 0.18 -2.02 -17.91
C PHE A 24 0.84 -0.74 -18.38
N ILE A 25 0.81 0.29 -17.54
CA ILE A 25 1.40 1.59 -17.82
C ILE A 25 2.67 1.74 -17.00
N ASN A 26 3.80 2.03 -17.67
CA ASN A 26 5.01 2.48 -17.01
C ASN A 26 5.05 4.03 -17.03
N PRO A 27 4.78 4.71 -15.93
CA PRO A 27 4.95 6.16 -15.83
C PRO A 27 6.39 6.59 -16.19
N VAL A 28 6.55 7.87 -16.53
CA VAL A 28 7.87 8.42 -16.91
C VAL A 28 8.95 8.08 -15.88
N ASN A 29 10.11 7.63 -16.35
CA ASN A 29 11.26 7.11 -15.60
C ASN A 29 11.04 5.78 -14.87
N THR A 30 9.93 5.09 -15.07
CA THR A 30 9.72 3.72 -14.60
C THR A 30 9.81 2.73 -15.76
N GLY A 31 10.13 1.47 -15.47
CA GLY A 31 10.32 0.46 -16.51
C GLY A 31 11.28 0.94 -17.61
N TYR A 32 10.83 0.91 -18.84
CA TYR A 32 11.56 1.46 -20.00
C TYR A 32 11.07 2.85 -20.41
N SER A 33 10.07 3.43 -19.76
CA SER A 33 9.59 4.77 -20.09
C SER A 33 10.62 5.85 -19.73
N ARG A 34 10.87 6.76 -20.65
CA ARG A 34 11.79 7.87 -20.51
C ARG A 34 11.17 9.15 -21.04
N LYS A 35 11.62 10.30 -20.54
CA LYS A 35 11.37 11.57 -21.21
C LYS A 35 12.04 11.56 -22.57
N VAL A 36 11.38 12.14 -23.54
CA VAL A 36 11.95 12.37 -24.89
C VAL A 36 12.02 13.86 -25.15
N VAL A 37 12.99 14.28 -25.93
CA VAL A 37 13.09 15.68 -26.39
C VAL A 37 11.90 16.01 -27.30
N ASP A 38 11.47 17.25 -27.24
CA ASP A 38 10.45 17.77 -28.16
C ASP A 38 11.01 17.98 -29.58
N LYS A 39 10.20 18.48 -30.48
CA LYS A 39 10.58 18.78 -31.88
C LYS A 39 11.74 19.78 -32.01
N ASP A 40 11.96 20.61 -30.99
CA ASP A 40 13.02 21.63 -30.93
C ASP A 40 14.25 21.12 -30.17
N GLY A 41 14.33 19.83 -29.83
CA GLY A 41 15.42 19.18 -29.13
C GLY A 41 15.48 19.46 -27.61
N LYS A 42 14.44 20.09 -27.04
CA LYS A 42 14.40 20.46 -25.63
C LYS A 42 13.79 19.34 -24.79
N MET A 43 14.47 19.01 -23.69
CA MET A 43 13.97 18.04 -22.71
C MET A 43 12.80 18.66 -21.89
N PRO A 44 11.66 17.98 -21.76
CA PRO A 44 10.56 18.48 -20.93
C PRO A 44 10.96 18.59 -19.45
N ASP A 45 10.37 19.58 -18.76
CA ASP A 45 10.59 19.81 -17.34
C ASP A 45 10.06 18.63 -16.50
N ASP A 46 10.79 18.24 -15.47
CA ASP A 46 10.42 17.20 -14.52
C ASP A 46 9.10 17.50 -13.80
N LYS A 47 8.80 18.79 -13.57
CA LYS A 47 7.56 19.26 -12.96
C LYS A 47 6.28 18.86 -13.72
N LEU A 48 6.41 18.51 -15.00
CA LEU A 48 5.29 18.03 -15.81
C LEU A 48 4.88 16.59 -15.47
N PHE A 49 5.76 15.84 -14.78
CA PHE A 49 5.59 14.41 -14.52
C PHE A 49 5.69 14.05 -13.04
N PHE A 50 6.57 14.74 -12.26
CA PHE A 50 6.95 14.32 -10.92
C PHE A 50 6.22 15.13 -9.85
N GLY A 51 5.08 14.63 -9.47
CA GLY A 51 4.21 15.17 -8.44
C GLY A 51 2.83 14.55 -8.55
N VAL A 52 2.05 14.56 -7.47
CA VAL A 52 0.74 13.89 -7.44
C VAL A 52 -0.16 14.40 -8.57
N ASN A 53 -0.37 15.71 -8.64
CA ASN A 53 -1.25 16.30 -9.65
C ASN A 53 -0.66 16.28 -11.08
N ALA A 54 0.66 16.39 -11.21
CA ALA A 54 1.33 16.30 -12.51
C ALA A 54 1.23 14.88 -13.07
N ASP A 55 1.49 13.87 -12.26
CA ASP A 55 1.36 12.45 -12.59
C ASP A 55 -0.07 12.11 -13.05
N ILE A 56 -1.07 12.53 -12.30
CA ILE A 56 -2.49 12.32 -12.63
C ILE A 56 -2.83 12.97 -13.98
N LYS A 57 -2.43 14.22 -14.18
CA LYS A 57 -2.78 14.99 -15.38
C LYS A 57 -2.21 14.38 -16.67
N TYR A 58 -0.91 14.06 -16.67
CA TYR A 58 -0.32 13.52 -17.89
C TYR A 58 -0.79 12.08 -18.19
N LEU A 59 -1.01 11.27 -17.15
CA LEU A 59 -1.54 9.93 -17.32
C LEU A 59 -2.99 9.94 -17.82
N ALA A 60 -3.84 10.86 -17.35
CA ALA A 60 -5.19 11.01 -17.88
C ALA A 60 -5.16 11.36 -19.37
N GLY A 61 -4.29 12.27 -19.81
CA GLY A 61 -4.08 12.59 -21.22
C GLY A 61 -3.57 11.40 -22.03
N TRP A 62 -2.64 10.63 -21.46
CA TRP A 62 -2.17 9.38 -22.09
C TRP A 62 -3.30 8.36 -22.26
N MET A 63 -4.10 8.15 -21.21
CA MET A 63 -5.23 7.21 -21.24
C MET A 63 -6.28 7.61 -22.30
N ASN A 64 -6.57 8.89 -22.44
CA ASN A 64 -7.44 9.40 -23.50
C ASN A 64 -6.87 9.05 -24.89
N THR A 65 -5.58 9.36 -25.11
CA THR A 65 -4.91 9.07 -26.36
C THR A 65 -4.91 7.57 -26.70
N PHE A 66 -4.59 6.74 -25.71
CA PHE A 66 -4.61 5.28 -25.85
C PHE A 66 -6.00 4.76 -26.22
N THR A 67 -7.02 5.16 -25.47
CA THR A 67 -8.41 4.74 -25.68
C THR A 67 -8.91 5.13 -27.07
N THR A 68 -8.59 6.35 -27.52
CA THR A 68 -8.93 6.85 -28.85
C THR A 68 -8.21 6.07 -29.96
N ARG A 69 -6.88 5.90 -29.82
CA ARG A 69 -6.05 5.22 -30.82
C ARG A 69 -6.45 3.76 -31.03
N HIS A 70 -6.86 3.09 -29.96
CA HIS A 70 -7.27 1.69 -30.00
C HIS A 70 -8.78 1.48 -30.13
N ASN A 71 -9.55 2.56 -30.35
CA ASN A 71 -11.01 2.51 -30.51
C ASN A 71 -11.71 1.78 -29.34
N ARG A 72 -11.37 2.16 -28.07
CA ARG A 72 -11.86 1.48 -26.86
C ARG A 72 -12.79 2.36 -26.02
N TRP A 73 -13.41 3.38 -26.62
CA TRP A 73 -14.32 4.28 -25.89
C TRP A 73 -15.58 3.58 -25.36
N GLU A 74 -16.12 2.62 -26.06
CA GLU A 74 -17.31 1.85 -25.66
C GLU A 74 -17.03 0.78 -24.61
N SER A 75 -15.75 0.39 -24.42
CA SER A 75 -15.38 -0.63 -23.43
C SER A 75 -15.62 -0.14 -22.01
N PRO A 76 -16.15 -0.96 -21.09
CA PRO A 76 -16.14 -0.68 -19.66
C PRO A 76 -14.71 -0.45 -19.16
N LYS A 77 -14.52 0.54 -18.28
CA LYS A 77 -13.20 0.99 -17.86
C LYS A 77 -13.03 0.84 -16.37
N TYR A 78 -11.97 0.13 -15.99
CA TYR A 78 -11.52 -0.03 -14.61
C TYR A 78 -10.07 0.43 -14.51
N ILE A 79 -9.71 1.08 -13.41
CA ILE A 79 -8.33 1.43 -13.11
C ILE A 79 -7.89 0.73 -11.84
N ILE A 80 -6.66 0.17 -11.89
CA ILE A 80 -6.08 -0.57 -10.78
C ILE A 80 -4.80 0.14 -10.37
N GLY A 81 -4.64 0.42 -9.07
CA GLY A 81 -3.44 1.03 -8.53
C GLY A 81 -2.96 0.33 -7.26
N GLU A 82 -1.69 -0.06 -7.24
CA GLU A 82 -1.05 -0.67 -6.10
C GLU A 82 -0.16 0.35 -5.37
N SER A 83 -0.16 0.32 -4.04
CA SER A 83 0.68 1.17 -3.20
C SER A 83 0.40 2.66 -3.46
N TYR A 84 1.42 3.45 -3.89
CA TYR A 84 1.23 4.81 -4.39
C TYR A 84 0.18 4.87 -5.53
N GLY A 85 0.05 3.81 -6.31
CA GLY A 85 -1.00 3.67 -7.32
C GLY A 85 -2.42 3.85 -6.76
N GLY A 86 -2.67 3.59 -5.49
CA GLY A 86 -3.93 3.91 -4.80
C GLY A 86 -4.21 5.42 -4.80
N THR A 87 -3.24 6.23 -4.39
CA THR A 87 -3.30 7.72 -4.50
C THR A 87 -3.54 8.15 -5.94
N ARG A 88 -2.80 7.57 -6.89
CA ARG A 88 -2.93 7.86 -8.32
C ARG A 88 -4.33 7.58 -8.86
N VAL A 89 -4.90 6.40 -8.61
CA VAL A 89 -6.23 6.05 -9.15
C VAL A 89 -7.36 6.85 -8.49
N MET A 90 -7.22 7.22 -7.22
CA MET A 90 -8.15 8.15 -6.58
C MET A 90 -8.19 9.50 -7.32
N GLY A 91 -7.03 10.08 -7.64
CA GLY A 91 -6.96 11.34 -8.38
C GLY A 91 -7.38 11.21 -9.85
N LEU A 92 -6.96 10.14 -10.52
CA LEU A 92 -7.33 9.86 -11.90
C LEU A 92 -8.85 9.71 -12.09
N SER A 93 -9.57 9.21 -11.09
CA SER A 93 -11.02 9.04 -11.19
C SER A 93 -11.76 10.32 -11.53
N LEU A 94 -11.37 11.44 -10.94
CA LEU A 94 -11.98 12.75 -11.20
C LEU A 94 -11.39 13.43 -12.44
N GLU A 95 -10.07 13.34 -12.64
CA GLU A 95 -9.40 13.96 -13.78
C GLU A 95 -9.88 13.37 -15.11
N LEU A 96 -10.02 12.05 -15.19
CA LEU A 96 -10.58 11.37 -16.37
C LEU A 96 -12.01 11.81 -16.64
N GLN A 97 -12.85 11.85 -15.62
CA GLN A 97 -14.26 12.20 -15.74
C GLN A 97 -14.45 13.67 -16.17
N ASN A 98 -13.77 14.61 -15.49
CA ASN A 98 -14.02 16.03 -15.66
C ASN A 98 -13.21 16.69 -16.78
N ARG A 99 -12.03 16.11 -17.14
CA ARG A 99 -11.17 16.68 -18.18
C ARG A 99 -11.13 15.87 -19.46
N GLN A 100 -11.33 14.55 -19.36
CA GLN A 100 -11.31 13.66 -20.52
C GLN A 100 -12.69 13.12 -20.88
N TRP A 101 -13.71 13.42 -20.07
CA TRP A 101 -15.09 12.92 -20.18
C TRP A 101 -15.16 11.40 -20.27
N MET A 102 -14.18 10.77 -19.63
CA MET A 102 -14.05 9.32 -19.54
C MET A 102 -14.56 8.84 -18.19
N TYR A 103 -15.74 8.24 -18.17
CA TYR A 103 -16.37 7.73 -16.97
C TYR A 103 -15.92 6.30 -16.69
N LEU A 104 -15.52 6.05 -15.45
CA LEU A 104 -15.06 4.74 -15.00
C LEU A 104 -16.22 3.91 -14.46
N ASN A 105 -16.10 2.58 -14.60
CA ASN A 105 -16.98 1.59 -14.00
C ASN A 105 -16.47 1.19 -12.60
N GLY A 106 -15.16 1.18 -12.38
CA GLY A 106 -14.59 0.84 -11.11
C GLY A 106 -13.18 1.38 -10.88
N VAL A 107 -12.87 1.59 -9.60
CA VAL A 107 -11.54 1.89 -9.09
C VAL A 107 -11.13 0.76 -8.15
N ILE A 108 -10.00 0.13 -8.42
CA ILE A 108 -9.44 -0.96 -7.64
C ILE A 108 -8.14 -0.49 -7.02
N MET A 109 -8.07 -0.52 -5.71
CA MET A 109 -6.90 -0.15 -4.93
C MET A 109 -6.32 -1.40 -4.28
N VAL A 110 -5.03 -1.64 -4.50
CA VAL A 110 -4.30 -2.77 -3.94
C VAL A 110 -3.25 -2.23 -2.98
N SER A 111 -3.33 -2.62 -1.72
CA SER A 111 -2.42 -2.14 -0.66
C SER A 111 -2.17 -0.62 -0.74
N PRO A 112 -3.22 0.21 -0.79
CA PRO A 112 -3.08 1.62 -1.15
C PRO A 112 -2.36 2.43 -0.07
N ALA A 113 -1.55 3.39 -0.51
CA ALA A 113 -1.00 4.41 0.35
C ALA A 113 -1.94 5.63 0.37
N ASP A 114 -2.42 6.00 1.57
CA ASP A 114 -3.04 7.31 1.82
C ASP A 114 -2.04 8.19 2.58
N TYR A 115 -1.39 9.07 1.87
CA TYR A 115 -0.37 9.92 2.47
C TYR A 115 -0.91 10.93 3.48
N LYS A 116 -2.20 11.28 3.44
CA LYS A 116 -2.83 12.12 4.46
C LYS A 116 -2.95 11.40 5.80
N VAL A 117 -3.05 10.07 5.82
CA VAL A 117 -3.02 9.27 7.05
C VAL A 117 -1.60 8.89 7.42
N LEU A 118 -0.82 8.35 6.47
CA LEU A 118 0.49 7.77 6.71
C LEU A 118 1.59 8.80 7.02
N ARG A 119 1.50 10.03 6.49
CA ARG A 119 2.56 11.05 6.62
C ARG A 119 2.30 12.10 7.67
N VAL A 120 1.06 12.30 8.08
CA VAL A 120 0.73 13.33 9.08
C VAL A 120 1.20 12.92 10.47
N GLY A 121 1.30 11.61 10.72
CA GLY A 121 1.64 11.09 12.06
C GLY A 121 0.52 11.32 13.08
N GLY A 122 0.89 11.18 14.35
CA GLY A 122 -0.01 11.45 15.47
C GLY A 122 -0.93 10.27 15.83
N PRO A 123 -1.84 10.48 16.79
CA PRO A 123 -2.60 9.42 17.45
C PRO A 123 -3.34 8.47 16.51
N VAL A 124 -3.97 9.00 15.48
CA VAL A 124 -4.72 8.19 14.52
C VAL A 124 -3.78 7.28 13.73
N SER A 125 -2.72 7.84 13.14
CA SER A 125 -1.76 7.06 12.34
C SER A 125 -1.12 5.94 13.16
N SER A 126 -0.74 6.23 14.41
CA SER A 126 -0.10 5.27 15.30
C SER A 126 -1.05 4.14 15.71
N ALA A 127 -2.28 4.49 16.13
CA ALA A 127 -3.26 3.51 16.58
C ALA A 127 -3.68 2.54 15.46
N LEU A 128 -3.81 3.02 14.23
CA LEU A 128 -4.22 2.20 13.07
C LEU A 128 -3.20 1.12 12.70
N ASN A 129 -1.99 1.14 13.26
CA ASN A 129 -1.00 0.08 13.08
C ASN A 129 -1.24 -1.14 13.97
N LEU A 130 -1.96 -0.99 15.10
CA LEU A 130 -2.15 -2.09 16.06
C LEU A 130 -2.77 -3.36 15.45
N PRO A 131 -3.83 -3.29 14.61
CA PRO A 131 -4.37 -4.50 13.97
C PRO A 131 -3.38 -5.22 13.04
N TYR A 132 -2.48 -4.49 12.39
CA TYR A 132 -1.38 -5.09 11.64
C TYR A 132 -0.38 -5.79 12.58
N TYR A 133 -0.05 -5.19 13.74
CA TYR A 133 0.79 -5.85 14.74
C TYR A 133 0.14 -7.13 15.26
N THR A 134 -1.18 -7.10 15.50
CA THR A 134 -1.96 -8.28 15.89
C THR A 134 -1.86 -9.39 14.85
N ALA A 135 -2.06 -9.08 13.58
CA ALA A 135 -1.98 -10.06 12.50
C ALA A 135 -0.57 -10.67 12.39
N THR A 136 0.46 -9.83 12.47
CA THR A 136 1.86 -10.25 12.37
C THR A 136 2.28 -11.09 13.58
N ALA A 137 1.93 -10.67 14.78
CA ALA A 137 2.21 -11.40 16.01
C ALA A 137 1.50 -12.77 16.03
N TRP A 138 0.26 -12.82 15.54
CA TRP A 138 -0.48 -14.07 15.35
C TRP A 138 0.27 -15.03 14.41
N TYR A 139 0.74 -14.55 13.26
CA TYR A 139 1.50 -15.36 12.31
C TYR A 139 2.78 -15.95 12.90
N HIS A 140 3.47 -15.19 13.75
CA HIS A 140 4.73 -15.58 14.40
C HIS A 140 4.54 -16.26 15.76
N ASN A 141 3.32 -16.63 16.15
CA ASN A 141 2.99 -17.28 17.41
C ASN A 141 3.45 -16.47 18.64
N LYS A 142 3.26 -15.15 18.60
CA LYS A 142 3.67 -14.21 19.67
C LYS A 142 2.50 -13.69 20.52
N LEU A 143 1.27 -14.06 20.20
CA LEU A 143 0.10 -13.66 20.97
C LEU A 143 -0.11 -14.60 22.18
N PRO A 144 -0.79 -14.12 23.25
CA PRO A 144 -1.27 -14.97 24.32
C PRO A 144 -2.20 -16.07 23.79
N GLU A 145 -2.21 -17.22 24.48
CA GLU A 145 -3.00 -18.42 24.10
C GLU A 145 -4.46 -18.10 23.79
N ALA A 146 -5.08 -17.19 24.57
CA ALA A 146 -6.48 -16.77 24.39
C ALA A 146 -6.76 -16.14 23.02
N LEU A 147 -5.75 -15.56 22.36
CA LEU A 147 -5.85 -15.05 20.99
C LEU A 147 -5.23 -16.02 19.99
N GLN A 148 -4.08 -16.61 20.34
CA GLN A 148 -3.32 -17.47 19.43
C GLN A 148 -4.10 -18.69 18.96
N SER A 149 -4.99 -19.24 19.81
CA SER A 149 -5.83 -20.41 19.51
C SER A 149 -7.02 -20.10 18.59
N LYS A 150 -7.35 -18.83 18.39
CA LYS A 150 -8.45 -18.40 17.52
C LYS A 150 -7.98 -18.17 16.08
N ASP A 151 -8.91 -18.21 15.13
CA ASP A 151 -8.64 -17.78 13.77
C ASP A 151 -8.31 -16.27 13.71
N LEU A 152 -7.41 -15.90 12.80
CA LEU A 152 -7.02 -14.49 12.62
C LEU A 152 -8.22 -13.56 12.40
N LEU A 153 -9.20 -13.99 11.60
CA LEU A 153 -10.35 -13.17 11.25
C LEU A 153 -11.34 -13.01 12.41
N GLU A 154 -11.23 -13.81 13.45
CA GLU A 154 -12.02 -13.67 14.70
C GLU A 154 -11.39 -12.62 15.63
N ILE A 155 -10.06 -12.50 15.65
CA ILE A 155 -9.36 -11.58 16.56
C ILE A 155 -9.17 -10.16 15.99
N LEU A 156 -9.06 -10.02 14.67
CA LEU A 156 -8.82 -8.69 14.06
C LEU A 156 -9.93 -7.67 14.39
N PRO A 157 -11.23 -8.00 14.37
CA PRO A 157 -12.28 -7.05 14.75
C PRO A 157 -12.14 -6.51 16.18
N GLU A 158 -11.66 -7.33 17.13
CA GLU A 158 -11.42 -6.89 18.50
C GLU A 158 -10.29 -5.85 18.57
N SER A 159 -9.18 -6.10 17.86
CA SER A 159 -8.04 -5.19 17.77
C SER A 159 -8.39 -3.90 17.01
N GLU A 160 -9.18 -3.99 15.95
CA GLU A 160 -9.68 -2.83 15.19
C GLU A 160 -10.56 -1.92 16.05
N ALA A 161 -11.52 -2.50 16.77
CA ALA A 161 -12.37 -1.74 17.69
C ALA A 161 -11.54 -1.08 18.80
N TYR A 162 -10.59 -1.83 19.40
CA TYR A 162 -9.72 -1.29 20.43
C TYR A 162 -8.87 -0.11 19.90
N ALA A 163 -8.38 -0.19 18.68
CA ALA A 163 -7.61 0.90 18.06
C ALA A 163 -8.43 2.19 17.94
N ILE A 164 -9.69 2.10 17.51
CA ILE A 164 -10.59 3.26 17.34
C ILE A 164 -11.12 3.78 18.67
N ASP A 165 -11.67 2.88 19.51
CA ASP A 165 -12.49 3.26 20.65
C ASP A 165 -11.64 3.60 21.89
N THR A 166 -10.39 3.09 21.97
CA THR A 166 -9.55 3.23 23.15
C THR A 166 -8.19 3.83 22.84
N LEU A 167 -7.45 3.29 21.87
CA LEU A 167 -6.06 3.69 21.65
C LEU A 167 -5.93 5.09 21.06
N ILE A 168 -6.77 5.47 20.08
CA ILE A 168 -6.78 6.85 19.55
C ILE A 168 -7.06 7.88 20.65
N PRO A 169 -8.12 7.76 21.48
CA PRO A 169 -8.37 8.66 22.60
C PRO A 169 -7.22 8.73 23.62
N ALA A 170 -6.62 7.59 23.95
CA ALA A 170 -5.49 7.54 24.87
C ALA A 170 -4.25 8.27 24.33
N LEU A 171 -3.88 8.00 23.07
CA LEU A 171 -2.76 8.67 22.40
C LEU A 171 -3.00 10.18 22.21
N ALA A 172 -4.23 10.60 22.01
CA ALA A 172 -4.59 12.02 21.86
C ALA A 172 -4.34 12.83 23.15
N LYS A 173 -4.33 12.20 24.32
CA LYS A 173 -4.01 12.84 25.61
C LYS A 173 -2.51 13.15 25.73
N GLY A 174 -1.64 12.45 25.01
CA GLY A 174 -0.19 12.66 25.02
C GLY A 174 0.40 12.57 26.42
N GLY A 175 1.16 13.58 26.82
CA GLY A 175 1.77 13.65 28.16
C GLY A 175 0.79 13.90 29.32
N PHE A 176 -0.49 14.13 29.02
CA PHE A 176 -1.55 14.34 30.01
C PHE A 176 -2.42 13.10 30.26
N ILE A 177 -2.07 11.96 29.70
CA ILE A 177 -2.74 10.70 30.00
C ILE A 177 -2.53 10.35 31.48
N ASP A 178 -3.59 9.88 32.13
CA ASP A 178 -3.50 9.38 33.51
C ASP A 178 -2.58 8.16 33.59
N ALA A 179 -1.85 8.01 34.72
CA ALA A 179 -0.87 6.94 34.86
C ALA A 179 -1.51 5.55 34.85
N ASP A 180 -2.63 5.37 35.52
CA ASP A 180 -3.33 4.07 35.60
C ASP A 180 -3.92 3.74 34.21
N GLU A 181 -4.48 4.74 33.50
CA GLU A 181 -4.94 4.59 32.12
C GLU A 181 -3.78 4.20 31.20
N LYS A 182 -2.61 4.88 31.29
CA LYS A 182 -1.42 4.55 30.49
C LYS A 182 -0.97 3.10 30.73
N MET A 183 -1.00 2.65 31.97
CA MET A 183 -0.66 1.27 32.33
C MET A 183 -1.65 0.28 31.71
N ALA A 184 -2.95 0.50 31.84
CA ALA A 184 -3.99 -0.36 31.29
C ALA A 184 -3.92 -0.41 29.75
N VAL A 185 -3.70 0.72 29.09
CA VAL A 185 -3.55 0.79 27.64
C VAL A 185 -2.30 0.05 27.18
N SER A 186 -1.17 0.21 27.86
CA SER A 186 0.08 -0.48 27.51
C SER A 186 -0.02 -2.01 27.67
N GLU A 187 -0.72 -2.49 28.69
CA GLU A 187 -0.99 -3.91 28.90
C GLU A 187 -1.84 -4.48 27.75
N LYS A 188 -2.89 -3.77 27.35
CA LYS A 188 -3.77 -4.23 26.26
C LYS A 188 -3.09 -4.13 24.89
N MET A 189 -2.21 -3.14 24.68
CA MET A 189 -1.35 -3.09 23.49
C MET A 189 -0.40 -4.28 23.44
N ALA A 190 0.22 -4.66 24.58
CA ALA A 190 1.07 -5.85 24.66
C ALA A 190 0.28 -7.12 24.32
N TYR A 191 -0.93 -7.25 24.83
CA TYR A 191 -1.84 -8.35 24.55
C TYR A 191 -2.12 -8.55 23.07
N TYR A 192 -2.29 -7.44 22.30
CA TYR A 192 -2.56 -7.50 20.86
C TYR A 192 -1.33 -7.49 19.96
N SER A 193 -0.21 -6.92 20.40
CA SER A 193 0.98 -6.75 19.54
C SER A 193 2.04 -7.83 19.71
N GLY A 194 1.98 -8.63 20.79
CA GLY A 194 3.05 -9.57 21.12
C GLY A 194 4.33 -8.90 21.63
N LEU A 195 4.36 -7.56 21.76
CA LEU A 195 5.47 -6.83 22.38
C LEU A 195 5.36 -6.83 23.90
N SER A 196 6.47 -6.65 24.60
CA SER A 196 6.42 -6.48 26.05
C SER A 196 5.82 -5.13 26.44
N GLN A 197 5.06 -5.10 27.55
CA GLN A 197 4.51 -3.85 28.11
C GLN A 197 5.61 -2.81 28.38
N LYS A 198 6.79 -3.27 28.84
CA LYS A 198 7.95 -2.41 29.07
C LYS A 198 8.35 -1.64 27.81
N VAL A 199 8.46 -2.31 26.67
CA VAL A 199 8.81 -1.71 25.39
C VAL A 199 7.77 -0.68 24.97
N ILE A 200 6.49 -0.99 25.10
CA ILE A 200 5.40 -0.08 24.78
C ILE A 200 5.43 1.19 25.63
N LEU A 201 5.69 1.05 26.93
CA LEU A 201 5.84 2.19 27.85
C LEU A 201 7.07 3.05 27.52
N GLN A 202 8.19 2.44 27.13
CA GLN A 202 9.39 3.15 26.66
C GLN A 202 9.14 3.98 25.39
N HIS A 203 8.17 3.59 24.56
CA HIS A 203 7.73 4.32 23.38
C HIS A 203 6.52 5.23 23.64
N ASN A 204 6.13 5.43 24.89
CA ASN A 204 4.97 6.25 25.26
C ASN A 204 3.68 5.87 24.48
N LEU A 205 3.43 4.58 24.31
CA LEU A 205 2.32 3.98 23.56
C LEU A 205 2.39 4.15 22.02
N ASP A 206 3.39 4.86 21.50
CA ASP A 206 3.57 5.12 20.05
C ASP A 206 4.77 4.32 19.53
N VAL A 207 4.56 3.04 19.26
CA VAL A 207 5.58 2.15 18.72
C VAL A 207 5.65 2.31 17.19
N PRO A 208 6.79 2.73 16.61
CA PRO A 208 6.92 2.83 15.16
C PRO A 208 6.94 1.45 14.48
N ASN A 209 6.37 1.36 13.27
CA ASN A 209 6.42 0.12 12.49
C ASN A 209 7.85 -0.41 12.31
N SER A 210 8.82 0.47 12.02
CA SER A 210 10.22 0.06 11.85
C SER A 210 10.80 -0.59 13.11
N PHE A 211 10.43 -0.08 14.27
CA PHE A 211 10.83 -0.68 15.54
C PHE A 211 10.13 -2.04 15.76
N PHE A 212 8.84 -2.13 15.48
CA PHE A 212 8.09 -3.39 15.58
C PHE A 212 8.72 -4.49 14.69
N TRP A 213 9.14 -4.17 13.46
CA TRP A 213 9.82 -5.13 12.57
C TRP A 213 11.15 -5.63 13.14
N LYS A 214 11.82 -4.83 13.94
CA LYS A 214 13.09 -5.17 14.58
C LYS A 214 12.90 -5.93 15.89
N GLU A 215 11.84 -5.61 16.64
CA GLU A 215 11.65 -6.04 18.02
C GLU A 215 10.93 -7.37 18.18
N LEU A 216 9.92 -7.65 17.33
CA LEU A 216 8.97 -8.74 17.57
C LEU A 216 9.62 -10.10 17.85
N LEU A 217 10.71 -10.42 17.14
CA LEU A 217 11.42 -11.70 17.25
C LEU A 217 12.81 -11.57 17.85
N ARG A 218 13.17 -10.42 18.42
CA ARG A 218 14.51 -10.12 18.93
C ARG A 218 14.95 -11.12 19.98
N ASP A 219 14.12 -11.34 20.99
CA ASP A 219 14.46 -12.17 22.14
C ASP A 219 14.33 -13.67 21.86
N ASP A 220 13.67 -14.05 20.76
CA ASP A 220 13.48 -15.46 20.41
C ASP A 220 14.58 -15.99 19.48
N THR A 221 14.70 -15.36 18.31
CA THR A 221 15.57 -15.84 17.23
C THR A 221 16.60 -14.82 16.78
N GLY A 222 16.54 -13.58 17.28
CA GLY A 222 17.36 -12.45 16.84
C GLY A 222 17.07 -12.01 15.40
N GLN A 223 16.00 -12.52 14.78
CA GLN A 223 15.63 -12.20 13.41
C GLN A 223 14.72 -10.98 13.35
N THR A 224 14.75 -10.32 12.20
CA THR A 224 13.83 -9.22 11.84
C THR A 224 12.77 -9.70 10.87
N ILE A 225 11.67 -8.96 10.78
CA ILE A 225 10.58 -9.27 9.87
C ILE A 225 10.51 -8.26 8.72
N GLY A 226 9.93 -8.68 7.58
CA GLY A 226 9.82 -7.87 6.39
C GLY A 226 8.85 -6.69 6.56
N ARG A 227 9.15 -5.59 5.87
CA ARG A 227 8.31 -4.40 5.82
C ARG A 227 7.09 -4.57 4.92
N LEU A 228 7.30 -5.06 3.69
CA LEU A 228 6.24 -5.26 2.70
C LEU A 228 5.50 -6.59 2.91
N ASP A 229 6.12 -7.52 3.61
CA ASP A 229 5.48 -8.76 4.03
C ASP A 229 6.17 -9.27 5.30
N SER A 230 5.53 -9.09 6.43
CA SER A 230 6.08 -9.42 7.74
C SER A 230 6.25 -10.92 8.01
N ARG A 231 5.84 -11.78 7.09
CA ARG A 231 6.11 -13.23 7.14
C ARG A 231 7.53 -13.60 6.72
N TYR A 232 8.22 -12.72 5.99
CA TYR A 232 9.62 -12.92 5.61
C TYR A 232 10.54 -12.53 6.75
N LEU A 233 11.63 -13.29 6.89
CA LEU A 233 12.60 -13.12 7.97
C LEU A 233 13.93 -12.59 7.42
N GLY A 234 14.54 -11.69 8.15
CA GLY A 234 15.83 -11.10 7.86
C GLY A 234 16.84 -11.36 8.96
N ILE A 235 18.13 -11.26 8.61
CA ILE A 235 19.26 -11.37 9.52
C ILE A 235 20.05 -10.05 9.47
N ASP A 236 20.02 -9.32 10.56
CA ASP A 236 20.72 -8.05 10.68
C ASP A 236 22.13 -8.25 11.26
N LYS A 237 22.99 -7.27 11.05
CA LYS A 237 24.34 -7.24 11.63
C LYS A 237 24.30 -7.21 13.16
N LYS A 238 23.27 -6.58 13.75
CA LYS A 238 23.07 -6.45 15.19
C LYS A 238 21.60 -6.70 15.52
N GLU A 239 21.34 -7.40 16.60
CA GLU A 239 19.99 -7.55 17.13
C GLU A 239 19.44 -6.25 17.73
N SER A 240 20.30 -5.40 18.30
CA SER A 240 19.93 -4.08 18.82
C SER A 240 19.64 -3.08 17.69
N GLY A 241 18.91 -2.01 18.04
CA GLY A 241 18.57 -0.91 17.12
C GLY A 241 17.06 -0.79 16.87
N ASP A 242 16.68 0.23 16.09
CA ASP A 242 15.29 0.67 15.95
C ASP A 242 14.68 0.27 14.59
N ARG A 243 15.45 -0.38 13.72
CA ARG A 243 14.97 -0.79 12.41
C ARG A 243 15.84 -1.90 11.81
N PRO A 244 15.28 -2.73 10.92
CA PRO A 244 16.06 -3.69 10.14
C PRO A 244 17.08 -3.02 9.23
N ASP A 245 18.19 -3.72 8.95
CA ASP A 245 19.24 -3.27 8.03
C ASP A 245 18.75 -3.24 6.58
N TYR A 246 17.79 -4.10 6.22
CA TYR A 246 17.22 -4.24 4.89
C TYR A 246 15.78 -4.79 4.93
N SER A 247 15.09 -4.75 3.80
CA SER A 247 13.77 -5.37 3.64
C SER A 247 13.93 -6.82 3.18
N ALA A 248 13.66 -7.78 4.07
CA ALA A 248 13.89 -9.21 3.85
C ALA A 248 13.14 -9.77 2.62
N GLU A 249 11.92 -9.33 2.42
CA GLU A 249 11.08 -9.72 1.29
C GLU A 249 11.61 -9.22 -0.05
N LEU A 250 12.15 -7.98 -0.12
CA LEU A 250 12.68 -7.41 -1.36
C LEU A 250 13.86 -8.21 -1.88
N THR A 251 14.76 -8.66 -1.01
CA THR A 251 15.89 -9.49 -1.43
C THR A 251 15.42 -10.82 -2.01
N SER A 252 14.30 -11.36 -1.52
CA SER A 252 13.70 -12.59 -2.04
C SER A 252 13.01 -12.38 -3.39
N TRP A 253 12.41 -11.20 -3.62
CA TRP A 253 11.64 -10.94 -4.84
C TRP A 253 12.48 -10.43 -5.99
N LEU A 254 13.40 -9.49 -5.73
CA LEU A 254 14.16 -8.82 -6.79
C LEU A 254 15.04 -9.75 -7.60
N HIS A 255 15.65 -10.75 -6.96
CA HIS A 255 16.50 -11.71 -7.68
C HIS A 255 15.69 -12.68 -8.57
N SER A 256 14.38 -12.80 -8.34
CA SER A 256 13.47 -13.60 -9.18
C SER A 256 12.81 -12.74 -10.26
N PHE A 257 12.24 -11.61 -9.85
CA PHE A 257 11.47 -10.77 -10.77
C PHE A 257 12.32 -10.00 -11.76
N THR A 258 13.53 -9.58 -11.39
CA THR A 258 14.41 -8.86 -12.31
C THR A 258 14.78 -9.66 -13.56
N PRO A 259 15.27 -10.91 -13.47
CA PRO A 259 15.50 -11.72 -14.65
C PRO A 259 14.20 -12.10 -15.37
N ALA A 260 13.11 -12.39 -14.64
CA ALA A 260 11.84 -12.78 -15.24
C ALA A 260 11.22 -11.67 -16.10
N ILE A 261 11.15 -10.42 -15.61
CA ILE A 261 10.59 -9.29 -16.37
C ILE A 261 11.43 -8.96 -17.61
N ASN A 262 12.76 -9.00 -17.49
CA ASN A 262 13.66 -8.75 -18.62
C ASN A 262 13.52 -9.84 -19.69
N HIS A 263 13.43 -11.11 -19.29
CA HIS A 263 13.18 -12.20 -20.22
C HIS A 263 11.82 -12.06 -20.90
N TYR A 264 10.75 -11.88 -20.14
CA TYR A 264 9.39 -11.77 -20.65
C TYR A 264 9.23 -10.64 -21.66
N ILE A 265 9.66 -9.44 -21.33
CA ILE A 265 9.53 -8.27 -22.22
C ILE A 265 10.34 -8.46 -23.50
N LYS A 266 11.56 -9.01 -23.43
CA LYS A 266 12.42 -9.18 -24.61
C LYS A 266 12.03 -10.39 -25.45
N SER A 267 11.71 -11.52 -24.81
CA SER A 267 11.49 -12.80 -25.49
C SER A 267 10.04 -13.00 -25.92
N GLU A 268 9.07 -12.63 -25.07
CA GLU A 268 7.65 -12.83 -25.36
C GLU A 268 7.06 -11.60 -26.05
N LEU A 269 7.25 -10.39 -25.50
CA LEU A 269 6.71 -9.16 -26.06
C LEU A 269 7.57 -8.59 -27.22
N LYS A 270 8.73 -9.19 -27.49
CA LYS A 270 9.64 -8.81 -28.59
C LYS A 270 10.14 -7.36 -28.53
N PHE A 271 10.07 -6.72 -27.38
CA PHE A 271 10.60 -5.36 -27.18
C PHE A 271 12.11 -5.41 -26.95
N LYS A 272 12.87 -4.99 -27.97
CA LYS A 272 14.34 -5.02 -27.96
C LYS A 272 14.88 -3.66 -27.55
N THR A 273 15.70 -3.63 -26.51
CA THR A 273 16.37 -2.43 -26.01
C THR A 273 17.58 -2.81 -25.16
N ASP A 274 18.61 -1.94 -25.15
CA ASP A 274 19.77 -2.04 -24.24
C ASP A 274 19.59 -1.17 -23.00
N LEU A 275 18.47 -0.45 -22.89
CA LEU A 275 18.15 0.32 -21.70
C LEU A 275 17.96 -0.59 -20.49
N LYS A 276 18.36 -0.11 -19.33
CA LYS A 276 18.06 -0.74 -18.05
C LYS A 276 16.57 -0.60 -17.75
N TYR A 277 15.92 -1.71 -17.37
CA TYR A 277 14.58 -1.66 -16.77
C TYR A 277 14.65 -0.97 -15.40
N ASN A 278 13.99 0.17 -15.25
CA ASN A 278 13.95 0.92 -14.00
C ASN A 278 12.85 0.37 -13.08
N MET A 279 13.18 -0.63 -12.26
CA MET A 279 12.27 -1.11 -11.21
C MET A 279 12.06 -0.01 -10.15
N PHE A 280 13.14 0.67 -9.77
CA PHE A 280 13.14 1.83 -8.88
C PHE A 280 13.79 3.01 -9.61
N GLY A 281 13.05 3.67 -10.49
CA GLY A 281 13.52 4.84 -11.21
C GLY A 281 13.52 6.10 -10.35
N SER A 282 14.41 7.05 -10.65
CA SER A 282 14.36 8.35 -9.99
C SER A 282 13.21 9.18 -10.55
N VAL A 283 12.31 9.59 -9.65
CA VAL A 283 11.16 10.47 -9.94
C VAL A 283 11.22 11.71 -9.03
N ARG A 284 12.41 12.22 -8.80
CA ARG A 284 12.65 13.37 -7.91
C ARG A 284 13.05 14.62 -8.72
N PRO A 285 12.72 15.83 -8.22
CA PRO A 285 11.94 16.09 -7.00
C PRO A 285 10.47 15.75 -7.21
N TRP A 286 9.82 15.11 -6.20
CA TRP A 286 8.40 14.78 -6.23
C TRP A 286 7.60 15.81 -5.47
N ASN A 287 6.56 16.39 -6.11
CA ASN A 287 5.68 17.36 -5.50
C ASN A 287 4.39 16.71 -4.98
N ASN A 288 4.14 16.87 -3.68
CA ASN A 288 2.90 16.42 -3.01
C ASN A 288 1.95 17.57 -2.70
N ASP A 289 2.27 18.80 -3.10
CA ASP A 289 1.43 19.95 -2.85
C ASP A 289 0.07 19.74 -3.52
N ASP A 290 -0.97 20.23 -2.87
CA ASP A 290 -2.35 20.14 -3.35
C ASP A 290 -2.86 18.70 -3.59
N ASP A 291 -2.33 17.70 -2.88
CA ASP A 291 -2.86 16.34 -2.90
C ASP A 291 -4.25 16.30 -2.27
N ASN A 292 -5.29 16.23 -3.12
CA ASN A 292 -6.69 16.09 -2.75
C ASN A 292 -7.33 14.82 -3.32
N THR A 293 -6.53 13.78 -3.54
CA THR A 293 -6.94 12.58 -4.29
C THR A 293 -8.12 11.85 -3.65
N ARG A 294 -8.21 11.83 -2.32
CA ARG A 294 -9.35 11.26 -1.60
C ARG A 294 -10.65 12.02 -1.87
N ASP A 295 -10.60 13.36 -1.82
CA ASP A 295 -11.75 14.22 -2.14
C ASP A 295 -12.12 14.11 -3.63
N ASN A 296 -11.12 13.94 -4.49
CA ASN A 296 -11.32 13.70 -5.92
C ASN A 296 -12.12 12.41 -6.17
N LEU A 297 -11.75 11.30 -5.52
CA LEU A 297 -12.50 10.05 -5.63
C LEU A 297 -13.93 10.22 -5.12
N ARG A 298 -14.10 10.87 -3.95
CA ARG A 298 -15.44 11.15 -3.41
C ARG A 298 -16.29 11.94 -4.41
N LEU A 299 -15.73 12.98 -5.00
CA LEU A 299 -16.45 13.82 -5.96
C LEU A 299 -16.76 13.08 -7.26
N ALA A 300 -15.83 12.28 -7.77
CA ALA A 300 -16.06 11.44 -8.93
C ALA A 300 -17.22 10.46 -8.69
N MET A 301 -17.26 9.82 -7.51
CA MET A 301 -18.36 8.93 -7.12
C MET A 301 -19.68 9.66 -6.94
N ALA A 302 -19.67 10.89 -6.45
CA ALA A 302 -20.90 11.69 -6.30
C ALA A 302 -21.49 12.07 -7.67
N GLN A 303 -20.64 12.37 -8.65
CA GLN A 303 -21.04 12.71 -10.02
C GLN A 303 -21.37 11.47 -10.88
N ASN A 304 -20.78 10.31 -10.56
CA ASN A 304 -20.99 9.06 -11.26
C ASN A 304 -21.60 8.01 -10.30
N PRO A 305 -22.93 7.83 -10.29
CA PRO A 305 -23.60 6.93 -9.35
C PRO A 305 -23.27 5.45 -9.59
N TYR A 306 -22.70 5.10 -10.73
CA TYR A 306 -22.34 3.73 -11.09
C TYR A 306 -20.90 3.35 -10.72
N LEU A 307 -20.07 4.33 -10.36
CA LEU A 307 -18.68 4.08 -9.98
C LEU A 307 -18.60 3.32 -8.65
N LYS A 308 -17.93 2.17 -8.67
CA LYS A 308 -17.65 1.33 -7.50
C LYS A 308 -16.18 1.34 -7.17
N VAL A 309 -15.87 1.14 -5.90
CA VAL A 309 -14.51 1.09 -5.37
C VAL A 309 -14.28 -0.24 -4.66
N LEU A 310 -13.23 -0.95 -5.05
CA LEU A 310 -12.72 -2.13 -4.38
C LEU A 310 -11.35 -1.82 -3.77
N ASN A 311 -11.23 -2.00 -2.47
CA ASN A 311 -9.94 -1.98 -1.78
C ASN A 311 -9.55 -3.41 -1.41
N GLN A 312 -8.33 -3.79 -1.75
CA GLN A 312 -7.72 -5.07 -1.42
C GLN A 312 -6.44 -4.80 -0.62
N SER A 313 -6.26 -5.47 0.52
CA SER A 313 -5.09 -5.27 1.39
C SER A 313 -4.64 -6.57 2.05
N GLY A 314 -3.32 -6.76 2.14
CA GLY A 314 -2.74 -7.88 2.88
C GLY A 314 -2.66 -7.59 4.38
N TYR A 315 -3.02 -8.57 5.22
CA TYR A 315 -2.96 -8.42 6.68
C TYR A 315 -1.53 -8.30 7.22
N TYR A 316 -0.53 -8.79 6.46
CA TYR A 316 0.89 -8.79 6.85
C TYR A 316 1.70 -7.69 6.18
N ASP A 317 1.04 -6.70 5.57
CA ASP A 317 1.64 -5.52 4.97
C ASP A 317 1.95 -4.46 6.03
N GLY A 318 3.21 -4.24 6.34
CA GLY A 318 3.65 -3.20 7.27
C GLY A 318 3.97 -1.86 6.62
N ALA A 319 3.97 -1.79 5.28
CA ALA A 319 4.24 -0.54 4.55
C ALA A 319 2.97 0.31 4.40
N THR A 320 1.85 -0.33 4.06
CA THR A 320 0.53 0.27 3.92
C THR A 320 -0.47 -0.64 4.63
N THR A 321 -0.53 -0.53 5.96
CA THR A 321 -1.27 -1.47 6.78
C THR A 321 -2.75 -1.54 6.39
N TYR A 322 -3.31 -2.74 6.40
CA TYR A 322 -4.67 -2.98 5.92
C TYR A 322 -5.72 -2.13 6.64
N PHE A 323 -5.52 -1.86 7.92
CA PHE A 323 -6.48 -1.11 8.70
C PHE A 323 -6.41 0.40 8.40
N ASN A 324 -5.23 0.93 8.04
CA ASN A 324 -5.12 2.27 7.45
C ASN A 324 -5.95 2.40 6.17
N ALA A 325 -5.88 1.39 5.29
CA ALA A 325 -6.67 1.37 4.06
C ALA A 325 -8.18 1.30 4.34
N LYS A 326 -8.59 0.47 5.30
CA LYS A 326 -9.99 0.34 5.74
C LYS A 326 -10.51 1.64 6.37
N TYR A 327 -9.68 2.31 7.19
CA TYR A 327 -9.98 3.62 7.74
C TYR A 327 -10.11 4.68 6.66
N THR A 328 -9.18 4.73 5.69
CA THR A 328 -9.25 5.65 4.55
C THR A 328 -10.58 5.53 3.81
N LEU A 329 -11.05 4.31 3.52
CA LEU A 329 -12.35 4.10 2.88
C LEU A 329 -13.50 4.73 3.67
N SER A 330 -13.49 4.59 5.00
CA SER A 330 -14.52 5.17 5.85
C SER A 330 -14.51 6.71 5.85
N GLN A 331 -13.36 7.31 5.54
CA GLN A 331 -13.17 8.77 5.52
C GLN A 331 -13.42 9.40 4.14
N ILE A 332 -13.55 8.61 3.06
CA ILE A 332 -13.85 9.13 1.72
C ILE A 332 -15.26 9.74 1.68
N ASP A 333 -16.24 9.07 2.26
CA ASP A 333 -17.61 9.57 2.35
C ASP A 333 -18.11 9.65 3.81
N PRO A 334 -17.80 10.72 4.54
CA PRO A 334 -18.26 10.87 5.92
C PRO A 334 -19.79 10.93 6.06
N SER A 335 -20.52 11.21 4.97
CA SER A 335 -21.99 11.21 4.97
C SER A 335 -22.60 9.81 5.01
N GLY A 336 -21.81 8.79 4.64
CA GLY A 336 -22.26 7.40 4.54
C GLY A 336 -23.25 7.12 3.41
N LYS A 337 -23.56 8.10 2.56
CA LYS A 337 -24.56 7.95 1.48
C LYS A 337 -24.08 7.07 0.32
N MET A 338 -22.78 6.86 0.22
CA MET A 338 -22.16 6.05 -0.83
C MET A 338 -21.56 4.74 -0.30
N LYS A 339 -21.78 4.41 0.98
CA LYS A 339 -21.13 3.26 1.66
C LYS A 339 -21.28 1.94 0.91
N ASP A 340 -22.42 1.70 0.27
CA ASP A 340 -22.72 0.45 -0.44
C ASP A 340 -21.94 0.30 -1.77
N ARG A 341 -21.20 1.35 -2.17
CA ARG A 341 -20.34 1.33 -3.36
C ARG A 341 -18.87 1.12 -3.05
N PHE A 342 -18.51 1.01 -1.75
CA PHE A 342 -17.18 0.65 -1.29
C PHE A 342 -17.15 -0.82 -0.85
N THR A 343 -16.15 -1.54 -1.29
CA THR A 343 -15.88 -2.90 -0.85
C THR A 343 -14.45 -2.98 -0.34
N PHE A 344 -14.27 -3.53 0.86
CA PHE A 344 -12.97 -3.89 1.40
C PHE A 344 -12.81 -5.40 1.38
N LYS A 345 -11.63 -5.88 0.94
CA LYS A 345 -11.26 -7.30 1.01
C LYS A 345 -9.83 -7.44 1.55
N GLY A 346 -9.73 -8.13 2.68
CA GLY A 346 -8.45 -8.47 3.29
C GLY A 346 -7.98 -9.86 2.87
N TYR A 347 -6.65 -10.04 2.82
CA TYR A 347 -5.99 -11.30 2.43
C TYR A 347 -4.92 -11.69 3.44
N ARG A 348 -4.68 -12.99 3.62
CA ARG A 348 -3.54 -13.50 4.39
C ARG A 348 -2.26 -13.40 3.55
N SER A 349 -1.92 -12.20 3.14
CA SER A 349 -0.82 -11.84 2.26
C SER A 349 -0.12 -10.57 2.76
N GLY A 350 1.00 -10.20 2.15
CA GLY A 350 1.67 -8.93 2.33
C GLY A 350 1.24 -7.88 1.31
N HIS A 351 2.13 -6.93 1.02
CA HIS A 351 1.92 -5.79 0.12
C HIS A 351 1.65 -6.21 -1.34
N MET A 352 2.40 -7.18 -1.81
CA MET A 352 2.26 -7.79 -3.15
C MET A 352 1.37 -9.02 -3.00
N MET A 353 0.09 -8.90 -3.30
CA MET A 353 -0.91 -9.96 -3.14
C MET A 353 -0.91 -10.95 -4.30
#